data_813144d162f6eac203cb2c254113c0ab
#
_entry.id   813144d162f6eac203cb2c254113c0ab
#
_cell.length_a   1.000
_cell.length_b   1.000
_cell.length_c   1.000
_cell.angle_alpha   90.00
_cell.angle_beta   90.00
_cell.angle_gamma   90.00
#
_symmetry.space_group_name_H-M   'P 1'
#
loop_
_entity.id
_entity.type
_entity.pdbx_description
1 polymer ?
#
loop_
_entity_poly.entity_id
_entity_poly.type
_entity_poly.pdbx_seq_one_letter_code
_entity_poly.pdbx_strand_id
1 'polypeptide(L)'
;KDISTIEILPQILEAGVTSLKIEGRMKQPGYTAGVTSVYRKYLDLLFEKGAENYRVAEEDKRYLLDLFNRGGSCTGYYQMQNGPSMMAFSNEKKTGDVSPVLRKKKEKIQGTFILFPGSPAILDVSCRGIHGFASVGEVQYAQNQPLTEERIRSQMEKLGNTEYEWENLEIQ
;
A
#
# COMPACT_ATOMS: atom_id res chain seq x y z
N LYS A 1 10.03 2.56 -22.97
CA LYS A 1 8.68 2.29 -22.47
C LYS A 1 8.69 1.18 -21.43
N ASP A 2 7.67 1.13 -20.58
CA ASP A 2 7.51 0.05 -19.61
C ASP A 2 6.80 -1.14 -20.24
N ILE A 3 7.14 -2.35 -19.78
CA ILE A 3 6.46 -3.56 -20.26
C ILE A 3 5.17 -3.75 -19.48
N SER A 4 4.05 -3.83 -20.21
CA SER A 4 2.74 -4.17 -19.65
C SER A 4 2.11 -5.27 -20.49
N THR A 5 1.78 -6.39 -19.85
CA THR A 5 1.20 -7.56 -20.51
C THR A 5 -0.28 -7.71 -20.20
N ILE A 6 -0.90 -6.71 -19.57
CA ILE A 6 -2.28 -6.79 -19.09
C ILE A 6 -3.27 -7.12 -20.20
N GLU A 7 -3.07 -6.62 -21.42
CA GLU A 7 -3.97 -6.85 -22.55
C GLU A 7 -3.80 -8.23 -23.19
N ILE A 8 -2.63 -8.87 -22.97
CA ILE A 8 -2.29 -10.19 -23.54
C ILE A 8 -2.26 -11.31 -22.49
N LEU A 9 -2.83 -11.05 -21.29
CA LEU A 9 -2.90 -12.09 -20.25
C LEU A 9 -3.55 -13.40 -20.72
N PRO A 10 -4.63 -13.40 -21.54
CA PRO A 10 -5.21 -14.64 -22.04
C PRO A 10 -4.20 -15.48 -22.81
N GLN A 11 -3.44 -14.88 -23.72
CA GLN A 11 -2.43 -15.59 -24.51
C GLN A 11 -1.26 -16.11 -23.65
N ILE A 12 -0.88 -15.34 -22.61
CA ILE A 12 0.17 -15.76 -21.68
C ILE A 12 -0.25 -17.00 -20.88
N LEU A 13 -1.50 -17.03 -20.39
CA LEU A 13 -2.03 -18.19 -19.66
C LEU A 13 -2.23 -19.40 -20.58
N GLU A 14 -2.71 -19.19 -21.80
CA GLU A 14 -2.86 -20.24 -22.82
C GLU A 14 -1.50 -20.86 -23.17
N ALA A 15 -0.43 -20.08 -23.17
CA ALA A 15 0.93 -20.58 -23.34
C ALA A 15 1.47 -21.39 -22.15
N GLY A 16 0.67 -21.60 -21.09
CA GLY A 16 1.02 -22.42 -19.93
C GLY A 16 1.83 -21.70 -18.85
N VAL A 17 1.88 -20.38 -18.86
CA VAL A 17 2.54 -19.59 -17.81
C VAL A 17 1.71 -19.66 -16.53
N THR A 18 2.32 -20.15 -15.45
CA THR A 18 1.66 -20.35 -14.14
C THR A 18 1.97 -19.26 -13.12
N SER A 19 2.94 -18.40 -13.39
CA SER A 19 3.36 -17.33 -12.45
C SER A 19 3.80 -16.10 -13.21
N LEU A 20 3.39 -14.93 -12.71
CA LEU A 20 3.77 -13.62 -13.25
C LEU A 20 4.68 -12.90 -12.25
N LYS A 21 5.82 -12.43 -12.72
CA LYS A 21 6.74 -11.62 -11.91
C LYS A 21 6.51 -10.14 -12.19
N ILE A 22 6.18 -9.38 -11.15
CA ILE A 22 6.10 -7.92 -11.20
C ILE A 22 7.40 -7.35 -10.68
N GLU A 23 8.08 -6.54 -11.50
CA GLU A 23 9.33 -5.89 -11.10
C GLU A 23 9.01 -4.54 -10.44
N GLY A 24 9.20 -4.49 -9.12
CA GLY A 24 8.97 -3.31 -8.28
C GLY A 24 10.22 -2.80 -7.56
N ARG A 25 11.40 -3.33 -7.87
CA ARG A 25 12.65 -2.91 -7.26
C ARG A 25 12.86 -1.41 -7.47
N MET A 26 13.24 -0.71 -6.41
CA MET A 26 13.43 0.75 -6.41
C MET A 26 12.12 1.56 -6.61
N LYS A 27 10.96 0.91 -6.51
CA LYS A 27 9.65 1.58 -6.57
C LYS A 27 9.07 1.75 -5.18
N GLN A 28 8.17 2.72 -5.05
CA GLN A 28 7.39 2.88 -3.83
C GLN A 28 6.43 1.69 -3.63
N PRO A 29 6.12 1.31 -2.39
CA PRO A 29 5.18 0.22 -2.10
C PRO A 29 3.84 0.34 -2.83
N GLY A 30 3.35 1.57 -3.00
CA GLY A 30 2.13 1.86 -3.75
C GLY A 30 2.17 1.44 -5.21
N TYR A 31 3.31 1.53 -5.87
CA TYR A 31 3.46 1.02 -7.22
C TYR A 31 3.21 -0.49 -7.27
N THR A 32 3.90 -1.24 -6.42
CA THR A 32 3.77 -2.71 -6.42
C THR A 32 2.35 -3.14 -6.06
N ALA A 33 1.75 -2.51 -5.05
CA ALA A 33 0.37 -2.78 -4.65
C ALA A 33 -0.62 -2.46 -5.77
N GLY A 34 -0.48 -1.30 -6.40
CA GLY A 34 -1.36 -0.87 -7.49
C GLY A 34 -1.28 -1.78 -8.71
N VAL A 35 -0.07 -2.10 -9.17
CA VAL A 35 0.12 -3.02 -10.29
C VAL A 35 -0.45 -4.40 -9.95
N THR A 36 -0.13 -4.94 -8.78
CA THR A 36 -0.63 -6.26 -8.35
C THR A 36 -2.15 -6.30 -8.28
N SER A 37 -2.78 -5.25 -7.76
CA SER A 37 -4.25 -5.20 -7.64
C SER A 37 -4.94 -5.21 -9.01
N VAL A 38 -4.41 -4.47 -9.98
CA VAL A 38 -4.97 -4.47 -11.34
C VAL A 38 -4.77 -5.82 -12.01
N TYR A 39 -3.57 -6.40 -11.95
CA TYR A 39 -3.34 -7.73 -12.53
C TYR A 39 -4.18 -8.80 -11.85
N ARG A 40 -4.38 -8.74 -10.52
CA ARG A 40 -5.25 -9.68 -9.81
C ARG A 40 -6.71 -9.55 -10.27
N LYS A 41 -7.23 -8.34 -10.37
CA LYS A 41 -8.57 -8.05 -10.89
C LYS A 41 -8.79 -8.70 -12.27
N TYR A 42 -7.83 -8.55 -13.17
CA TYR A 42 -7.97 -9.06 -14.53
C TYR A 42 -7.71 -10.57 -14.66
N LEU A 43 -6.90 -11.15 -13.80
CA LEU A 43 -6.78 -12.61 -13.70
C LEU A 43 -8.09 -13.23 -13.18
N ASP A 44 -8.70 -12.64 -12.14
CA ASP A 44 -9.99 -13.11 -11.64
C ASP A 44 -11.08 -13.00 -12.71
N LEU A 45 -11.14 -11.88 -13.42
CA LEU A 45 -12.05 -11.68 -14.54
C LEU A 45 -11.87 -12.75 -15.63
N LEU A 46 -10.62 -13.06 -15.97
CA LEU A 46 -10.29 -14.07 -16.98
C LEU A 46 -10.71 -15.48 -16.56
N PHE A 47 -10.51 -15.84 -15.30
CA PHE A 47 -10.94 -17.12 -14.75
C PHE A 47 -12.46 -17.25 -14.64
N GLU A 48 -13.17 -16.15 -14.32
CA GLU A 48 -14.62 -16.15 -14.18
C GLU A 48 -15.35 -16.11 -15.52
N LYS A 49 -14.86 -15.30 -16.47
CA LYS A 49 -15.60 -14.99 -17.72
C LYS A 49 -14.98 -15.55 -18.99
N GLY A 50 -13.81 -16.14 -18.88
CA GLY A 50 -13.06 -16.68 -20.02
C GLY A 50 -12.40 -15.62 -20.91
N ALA A 51 -11.55 -16.09 -21.79
CA ALA A 51 -10.73 -15.25 -22.69
C ALA A 51 -11.57 -14.44 -23.70
N GLU A 52 -12.71 -14.96 -24.11
CA GLU A 52 -13.60 -14.32 -25.10
C GLU A 52 -14.16 -13.00 -24.59
N ASN A 53 -14.43 -12.92 -23.28
CA ASN A 53 -14.99 -11.76 -22.61
C ASN A 53 -13.93 -10.88 -21.95
N TYR A 54 -12.66 -11.19 -22.14
CA TYR A 54 -11.56 -10.43 -21.55
C TYR A 54 -11.39 -9.09 -22.25
N ARG A 55 -11.59 -8.02 -21.51
CA ARG A 55 -11.36 -6.63 -21.97
C ARG A 55 -10.80 -5.81 -20.81
N VAL A 56 -9.75 -5.08 -21.07
CA VAL A 56 -9.12 -4.18 -20.10
C VAL A 56 -9.72 -2.79 -20.25
N ALA A 57 -10.27 -2.25 -19.17
CA ALA A 57 -10.84 -0.91 -19.16
C ALA A 57 -9.76 0.16 -19.35
N GLU A 58 -10.06 1.21 -20.09
CA GLU A 58 -9.14 2.30 -20.35
C GLU A 58 -8.72 3.04 -19.07
N GLU A 59 -9.59 3.08 -18.06
CA GLU A 59 -9.31 3.65 -16.75
C GLU A 59 -8.20 2.89 -16.04
N ASP A 60 -8.23 1.57 -16.06
CA ASP A 60 -7.19 0.72 -15.45
C ASP A 60 -5.86 0.81 -16.21
N LYS A 61 -5.91 0.96 -17.53
CA LYS A 61 -4.70 1.22 -18.33
C LYS A 61 -4.06 2.55 -17.96
N ARG A 62 -4.88 3.61 -17.83
CA ARG A 62 -4.40 4.92 -17.37
C ARG A 62 -3.83 4.84 -15.97
N TYR A 63 -4.53 4.17 -15.07
CA TYR A 63 -4.06 3.97 -13.70
C TYR A 63 -2.69 3.28 -13.66
N LEU A 64 -2.46 2.24 -14.45
CA LEU A 64 -1.15 1.59 -14.55
C LEU A 64 -0.06 2.55 -15.05
N LEU A 65 -0.38 3.42 -16.01
CA LEU A 65 0.54 4.45 -16.51
C LEU A 65 0.80 5.55 -15.47
N ASP A 66 -0.21 5.92 -14.68
CA ASP A 66 -0.09 6.92 -13.63
C ASP A 66 0.77 6.42 -12.46
N LEU A 67 0.75 5.11 -12.17
CA LEU A 67 1.65 4.50 -11.18
C LEU A 67 3.11 4.64 -11.57
N PHE A 68 3.43 4.45 -12.83
CA PHE A 68 4.77 4.67 -13.38
C PHE A 68 4.76 4.72 -14.91
N ASN A 69 5.40 5.73 -15.48
CA ASN A 69 5.41 5.95 -16.91
C ASN A 69 6.78 6.44 -17.40
N ARG A 70 7.37 5.71 -18.33
CA ARG A 70 8.56 6.11 -19.08
C ARG A 70 8.25 6.26 -20.57
N GLY A 71 7.26 7.12 -20.90
CA GLY A 71 6.85 7.36 -22.29
C GLY A 71 5.89 6.29 -22.84
N GLY A 72 5.02 5.75 -21.99
CA GLY A 72 4.00 4.77 -22.33
C GLY A 72 4.37 3.33 -22.00
N SER A 73 3.47 2.42 -22.34
CA SER A 73 3.65 0.98 -22.20
C SER A 73 3.84 0.28 -23.54
N CYS A 74 4.35 -0.94 -23.52
CA CYS A 74 4.45 -1.84 -24.66
C CYS A 74 4.39 -3.29 -24.17
N THR A 75 4.13 -4.24 -25.07
CA THR A 75 4.13 -5.68 -24.75
C THR A 75 5.53 -6.30 -24.75
N GLY A 76 6.58 -5.49 -24.93
CA GLY A 76 7.94 -6.00 -25.01
C GLY A 76 8.14 -6.94 -26.20
N TYR A 77 8.84 -8.04 -25.97
CA TYR A 77 9.12 -9.05 -26.99
C TYR A 77 8.05 -10.15 -27.11
N TYR A 78 6.93 -10.04 -26.40
CA TYR A 78 5.89 -11.08 -26.40
C TYR A 78 5.21 -11.25 -27.77
N GLN A 79 5.04 -10.16 -28.51
CA GLN A 79 4.35 -10.17 -29.79
C GLN A 79 5.20 -9.67 -30.96
N MET A 80 6.33 -9.04 -30.69
CA MET A 80 7.15 -8.40 -31.72
C MET A 80 8.64 -8.46 -31.34
N GLN A 81 9.50 -8.76 -32.30
CA GLN A 81 10.94 -8.68 -32.12
C GLN A 81 11.46 -7.29 -32.51
N ASN A 82 12.21 -6.65 -31.60
CA ASN A 82 12.96 -5.41 -31.86
C ASN A 82 12.17 -4.26 -32.51
N GLY A 83 10.92 -4.02 -32.06
CA GLY A 83 10.10 -2.96 -32.62
C GLY A 83 10.44 -1.56 -32.09
N PRO A 84 10.37 -0.50 -32.93
CA PRO A 84 10.50 0.89 -32.50
C PRO A 84 9.51 1.29 -31.42
N SER A 85 8.38 0.59 -31.33
CA SER A 85 7.32 0.79 -30.33
C SER A 85 7.79 0.60 -28.89
N MET A 86 8.89 -0.11 -28.65
CA MET A 86 9.48 -0.32 -27.33
C MET A 86 10.25 0.92 -26.83
N MET A 87 10.64 1.81 -27.71
CA MET A 87 11.42 3.01 -27.36
C MET A 87 10.50 4.19 -27.01
N ALA A 88 10.93 5.01 -26.08
CA ALA A 88 10.33 6.30 -25.78
C ALA A 88 11.35 7.40 -26.07
N PHE A 89 10.93 8.44 -26.76
CA PHE A 89 11.75 9.62 -27.08
C PHE A 89 11.54 10.75 -26.07
N SER A 90 10.57 10.61 -25.16
CA SER A 90 10.27 11.56 -24.09
C SER A 90 9.99 10.82 -22.79
N ASN A 91 10.50 11.36 -21.67
CA ASN A 91 10.22 10.86 -20.32
C ASN A 91 9.15 11.77 -19.69
N GLU A 92 7.90 11.43 -19.85
CA GLU A 92 6.83 12.04 -19.06
C GLU A 92 6.73 11.32 -17.71
N LYS A 93 7.35 11.91 -16.70
CA LYS A 93 7.15 11.45 -15.32
C LYS A 93 5.87 12.04 -14.77
N LYS A 94 4.77 11.32 -14.84
CA LYS A 94 3.62 11.53 -13.96
C LYS A 94 3.66 10.43 -12.91
N THR A 95 4.04 10.79 -11.70
CA THR A 95 3.80 9.95 -10.52
C THR A 95 2.40 10.25 -10.06
N GLY A 96 1.47 9.37 -10.36
CA GLY A 96 0.12 9.44 -9.81
C GLY A 96 0.12 9.26 -8.29
N ASP A 97 -0.80 9.90 -7.62
CA ASP A 97 -1.02 9.68 -6.18
C ASP A 97 -1.65 8.29 -5.98
N VAL A 98 -0.87 7.38 -5.44
CA VAL A 98 -1.23 5.95 -5.23
C VAL A 98 -1.95 5.73 -3.91
N SER A 99 -2.21 6.80 -3.16
CA SER A 99 -2.82 6.76 -1.83
C SER A 99 -4.14 5.98 -1.71
N PRO A 100 -5.04 5.95 -2.71
CA PRO A 100 -6.33 5.27 -2.53
C PRO A 100 -6.27 3.75 -2.42
N VAL A 101 -5.30 3.10 -3.07
CA VAL A 101 -5.26 1.63 -3.15
C VAL A 101 -4.74 0.97 -1.87
N LEU A 102 -3.94 1.70 -1.09
CA LEU A 102 -3.34 1.18 0.14
C LEU A 102 -4.13 1.52 1.41
N ARG A 103 -5.20 2.28 1.32
CA ARG A 103 -6.06 2.56 2.47
C ARG A 103 -6.92 1.33 2.79
N LYS A 104 -6.33 0.32 3.41
CA LYS A 104 -7.11 -0.58 4.24
C LYS A 104 -7.87 0.28 5.25
N LYS A 105 -9.17 0.03 5.40
CA LYS A 105 -9.97 0.65 6.45
C LYS A 105 -9.30 0.30 7.77
N LYS A 106 -8.75 1.30 8.43
CA LYS A 106 -8.10 1.09 9.72
C LYS A 106 -9.15 0.75 10.76
N GLU A 107 -8.79 -0.15 11.67
CA GLU A 107 -9.60 -0.50 12.82
C GLU A 107 -9.45 0.57 13.89
N LYS A 108 -10.58 1.03 14.41
CA LYS A 108 -10.60 2.02 15.47
C LYS A 108 -10.29 1.40 16.80
N ILE A 109 -9.36 2.00 17.53
CA ILE A 109 -8.95 1.60 18.88
C ILE A 109 -9.18 2.73 19.85
N GLN A 110 -9.48 2.36 21.08
CA GLN A 110 -9.56 3.27 22.22
C GLN A 110 -8.43 2.93 23.20
N GLY A 111 -7.84 3.91 23.84
CA GLY A 111 -6.77 3.66 24.79
C GLY A 111 -6.65 4.69 25.87
N THR A 112 -6.04 4.26 26.97
CA THR A 112 -5.68 5.11 28.09
C THR A 112 -4.19 4.94 28.35
N PHE A 113 -3.47 6.03 28.33
CA PHE A 113 -2.05 6.07 28.64
C PHE A 113 -1.85 6.70 30.02
N ILE A 114 -1.31 5.94 30.96
CA ILE A 114 -1.20 6.27 32.38
C ILE A 114 0.26 6.51 32.73
N LEU A 115 0.55 7.68 33.30
CA LEU A 115 1.90 8.14 33.66
C LEU A 115 1.92 8.73 35.08
N PHE A 116 2.22 7.93 36.07
CA PHE A 116 2.43 8.41 37.43
C PHE A 116 3.89 8.26 37.84
N PRO A 117 4.54 9.34 38.36
CA PRO A 117 5.90 9.25 38.87
C PRO A 117 6.04 8.17 39.94
N GLY A 118 7.11 7.35 39.85
CA GLY A 118 7.36 6.22 40.73
C GLY A 118 6.58 4.96 40.39
N SER A 119 5.82 4.96 39.31
CA SER A 119 5.07 3.80 38.83
C SER A 119 5.45 3.48 37.38
N PRO A 120 5.27 2.25 36.92
CA PRO A 120 5.44 1.94 35.50
C PRO A 120 4.47 2.75 34.62
N ALA A 121 4.94 3.18 33.43
CA ALA A 121 4.05 3.71 32.44
C ALA A 121 3.18 2.56 31.89
N ILE A 122 1.88 2.78 31.79
CA ILE A 122 0.92 1.77 31.35
C ILE A 122 0.13 2.30 30.15
N LEU A 123 0.00 1.47 29.15
CA LEU A 123 -0.92 1.68 28.01
C LEU A 123 -1.96 0.56 28.04
N ASP A 124 -3.20 0.91 28.24
CA ASP A 124 -4.37 0.03 28.03
C ASP A 124 -5.01 0.37 26.70
N VAL A 125 -5.32 -0.62 25.89
CA VAL A 125 -5.91 -0.47 24.56
C VAL A 125 -7.06 -1.44 24.37
N SER A 126 -8.16 -0.98 23.82
CA SER A 126 -9.27 -1.83 23.44
C SER A 126 -9.65 -1.70 21.97
N CYS A 127 -9.98 -2.85 21.36
CA CYS A 127 -10.48 -2.95 20.01
C CYS A 127 -11.55 -4.03 19.94
N ARG A 128 -12.75 -3.69 19.49
CA ARG A 128 -13.86 -4.65 19.33
C ARG A 128 -14.13 -5.52 20.58
N GLY A 129 -13.96 -4.96 21.77
CA GLY A 129 -14.16 -5.68 23.03
C GLY A 129 -12.97 -6.55 23.45
N ILE A 130 -11.89 -6.57 22.71
CA ILE A 130 -10.63 -7.19 23.09
C ILE A 130 -9.76 -6.13 23.75
N HIS A 131 -9.22 -6.45 24.94
CA HIS A 131 -8.33 -5.59 25.69
C HIS A 131 -6.90 -6.10 25.65
N GLY A 132 -5.96 -5.19 25.54
CA GLY A 132 -4.55 -5.45 25.66
C GLY A 132 -3.88 -4.34 26.46
N PHE A 133 -2.89 -4.67 27.26
CA PHE A 133 -2.12 -3.67 27.96
C PHE A 133 -0.62 -3.92 27.83
N ALA A 134 0.15 -2.84 27.89
CA ALA A 134 1.60 -2.89 27.97
C ALA A 134 2.06 -2.01 29.13
N SER A 135 3.12 -2.45 29.81
CA SER A 135 3.74 -1.72 30.90
C SER A 135 5.23 -1.65 30.67
N VAL A 136 5.80 -0.45 30.77
CA VAL A 136 7.24 -0.22 30.56
C VAL A 136 7.80 0.77 31.56
N GLY A 137 8.99 0.44 32.06
CA GLY A 137 9.85 1.31 32.88
C GLY A 137 9.12 1.99 34.03
N GLU A 138 9.88 2.65 34.88
CA GLU A 138 9.37 3.51 35.94
C GLU A 138 9.35 4.96 35.47
N VAL A 139 8.22 5.64 35.61
CA VAL A 139 8.08 7.06 35.26
C VAL A 139 8.83 7.91 36.28
N GLN A 140 9.81 8.66 35.81
CA GLN A 140 10.62 9.53 36.64
C GLN A 140 10.19 10.99 36.48
N TYR A 141 10.42 11.81 37.50
CA TYR A 141 10.25 13.25 37.38
C TYR A 141 11.19 13.85 36.34
N ALA A 142 10.67 14.77 35.54
CA ALA A 142 11.47 15.45 34.53
C ALA A 142 12.59 16.27 35.21
N GLN A 143 13.83 16.10 34.74
CA GLN A 143 14.97 16.83 35.24
C GLN A 143 15.14 18.22 34.60
N ASN A 144 14.72 18.39 33.36
CA ASN A 144 14.92 19.63 32.59
C ASN A 144 13.59 20.24 32.12
N GLN A 145 12.85 19.56 31.26
CA GLN A 145 11.56 20.02 30.74
C GLN A 145 10.46 19.02 31.04
N PRO A 146 9.32 19.45 31.60
CA PRO A 146 8.19 18.57 31.82
C PRO A 146 7.66 18.04 30.48
N LEU A 147 7.23 16.80 30.50
CA LEU A 147 6.55 16.20 29.37
C LEU A 147 5.12 16.73 29.30
N THR A 148 4.77 17.40 28.21
CA THR A 148 3.41 17.95 28.02
C THR A 148 2.49 16.90 27.42
N GLU A 149 1.21 16.96 27.72
CA GLU A 149 0.19 16.09 27.15
C GLU A 149 0.21 16.13 25.60
N GLU A 150 0.36 17.33 25.03
CA GLU A 150 0.45 17.49 23.56
C GLU A 150 1.60 16.71 22.95
N ARG A 151 2.75 16.71 23.63
CA ARG A 151 3.92 15.97 23.15
C ARG A 151 3.73 14.46 23.27
N ILE A 152 3.12 13.99 24.35
CA ILE A 152 2.75 12.58 24.52
C ILE A 152 1.78 12.18 23.41
N ARG A 153 0.71 12.91 23.23
CA ARG A 153 -0.32 12.67 22.22
C ARG A 153 0.28 12.60 20.82
N SER A 154 1.11 13.56 20.45
CA SER A 154 1.77 13.59 19.14
C SER A 154 2.69 12.39 18.86
N GLN A 155 3.22 11.74 19.90
CA GLN A 155 4.00 10.51 19.75
C GLN A 155 3.09 9.26 19.69
N MET A 156 2.09 9.20 20.55
CA MET A 156 1.17 8.07 20.62
C MET A 156 0.27 7.97 19.38
N GLU A 157 -0.03 9.08 18.71
CA GLU A 157 -0.77 9.10 17.43
C GLU A 157 -0.01 8.43 16.28
N LYS A 158 1.29 8.26 16.42
CA LYS A 158 2.15 7.63 15.40
C LYS A 158 2.05 6.10 15.45
N LEU A 159 0.94 5.55 15.02
CA LEU A 159 0.74 4.09 14.95
C LEU A 159 1.49 3.41 13.78
N GLY A 160 2.27 4.17 13.02
CA GLY A 160 3.07 3.66 11.90
C GLY A 160 2.23 2.99 10.80
N ASN A 161 2.72 1.86 10.28
CA ASN A 161 2.03 1.08 9.25
C ASN A 161 1.08 0.03 9.82
N THR A 162 0.60 0.21 11.06
CA THR A 162 -0.36 -0.71 11.66
C THR A 162 -1.74 -0.57 11.03
N GLU A 163 -2.57 -1.59 11.20
CA GLU A 163 -3.96 -1.60 10.74
C GLU A 163 -4.91 -0.81 11.66
N TYR A 164 -4.36 -0.06 12.62
CA TYR A 164 -5.12 0.65 13.65
C TYR A 164 -5.05 2.16 13.49
N GLU A 165 -6.11 2.83 13.95
CA GLU A 165 -6.15 4.29 14.17
C GLU A 165 -6.86 4.58 15.48
N TRP A 166 -6.43 5.64 16.16
CA TRP A 166 -7.10 6.06 17.40
C TRP A 166 -8.49 6.60 17.12
N GLU A 167 -9.48 6.05 17.81
CA GLU A 167 -10.80 6.68 17.95
C GLU A 167 -10.80 7.64 19.13
N ASN A 168 -10.21 7.21 20.25
CA ASN A 168 -9.99 8.01 21.45
C ASN A 168 -8.68 7.58 22.13
N LEU A 169 -7.94 8.55 22.64
CA LEU A 169 -6.75 8.35 23.48
C LEU A 169 -6.81 9.28 24.67
N GLU A 170 -6.99 8.72 25.84
CA GLU A 170 -6.92 9.42 27.12
C GLU A 170 -5.50 9.36 27.68
N ILE A 171 -5.05 10.47 28.31
CA ILE A 171 -3.75 10.57 28.96
C ILE A 171 -4.00 10.98 30.41
N GLN A 172 -3.49 10.20 31.35
CA GLN A 172 -3.65 10.42 32.80
C GLN A 172 -2.30 10.51 33.48
#